data_68891fa8497d0c55ac8de981c436bccd
#
_entry.id   68891fa8497d0c55ac8de981c436bccd
#
_cell.length_a   1.000
_cell.length_b   1.000
_cell.length_c   1.000
_cell.angle_alpha   90.00
_cell.angle_beta   90.00
_cell.angle_gamma   90.00
#
_symmetry.space_group_name_H-M   'P 1'
#
loop_
_entity.id
_entity.type
_entity.pdbx_description
1 polymer ?
#
loop_
_entity_poly.entity_id
_entity_poly.type
_entity_poly.pdbx_seq_one_letter_code
_entity_poly.pdbx_strand_id
1 'polypeptide(L)'
;MSIEILGMVGTKDFSETHGSFVDGPPIDVPYLATFARAHEAAGFDRVLIGYGSSSPDGFAVAASVLHATERLRVLIAHRPGFVAPTVVARKLATLDQLTGGGRVAIHHITGGDEADQRRDGDFLDHGGRYRRTGEFMSVLRRTLTSAEPFDHEGEFYRFEGAYSSVRADIPLYFGGASPAAVQTGAEHADVYMLWGEPLAETAERIRRVRQEAVRHGREITFSLSTRPIVAATEAEAWERAERIRAATAGRVSGGGLGWSKGKSESTSVGAARLQEQGAEREVHDERLWYGVTNLIGPGGNSTAVVGTAEQVAEALLKYHDLGVTTFLIRGFDPVDDVVRWGDELVPLLRQGAERREPAGVGA
;
A
#
# COMPACT_ATOMS: atom_id res chain seq x y z
N MET A 1 14.78 2.28 -15.42
CA MET A 1 14.85 2.44 -13.94
C MET A 1 14.60 1.11 -13.28
N SER A 2 15.28 0.78 -12.20
CA SER A 2 14.98 -0.43 -11.43
C SER A 2 13.59 -0.31 -10.78
N ILE A 3 12.81 -1.37 -10.82
CA ILE A 3 11.53 -1.44 -10.14
C ILE A 3 11.70 -1.92 -8.69
N GLU A 4 10.80 -1.49 -7.81
CA GLU A 4 10.68 -1.98 -6.44
C GLU A 4 9.44 -2.89 -6.33
N ILE A 5 9.61 -4.08 -5.73
CA ILE A 5 8.54 -5.02 -5.49
C ILE A 5 8.18 -5.00 -4.00
N LEU A 6 6.95 -4.61 -3.71
CA LEU A 6 6.40 -4.59 -2.37
C LEU A 6 5.45 -5.76 -2.16
N GLY A 7 5.58 -6.41 -1.00
CA GLY A 7 4.58 -7.34 -0.49
C GLY A 7 3.73 -6.72 0.62
N MET A 8 2.97 -7.55 1.31
CA MET A 8 2.24 -7.16 2.51
C MET A 8 2.28 -8.31 3.51
N VAL A 9 2.62 -8.04 4.76
CA VAL A 9 2.63 -9.04 5.82
C VAL A 9 1.38 -8.97 6.68
N GLY A 10 0.92 -10.14 7.11
CA GLY A 10 -0.11 -10.32 8.13
C GLY A 10 0.48 -10.88 9.41
N THR A 11 -0.20 -10.68 10.53
CA THR A 11 0.24 -11.15 11.85
C THR A 11 -0.23 -12.55 12.20
N LYS A 12 -1.07 -13.16 11.38
CA LYS A 12 -1.51 -14.54 11.49
C LYS A 12 -1.84 -15.12 10.13
N ASP A 13 -1.84 -16.44 10.02
CA ASP A 13 -2.14 -17.14 8.78
C ASP A 13 -3.58 -16.91 8.32
N PHE A 14 -3.73 -16.75 7.03
CA PHE A 14 -5.00 -16.51 6.38
C PHE A 14 -4.96 -16.96 4.92
N SER A 15 -5.91 -17.79 4.50
CA SER A 15 -6.12 -18.13 3.10
C SER A 15 -7.47 -17.60 2.62
N GLU A 16 -7.45 -16.76 1.61
CA GLU A 16 -8.68 -16.26 0.99
C GLU A 16 -9.30 -17.31 0.04
N THR A 17 -8.49 -18.23 -0.45
CA THR A 17 -8.95 -19.35 -1.29
C THR A 17 -9.75 -20.36 -0.49
N HIS A 18 -9.31 -20.67 0.72
CA HIS A 18 -9.98 -21.63 1.61
C HIS A 18 -11.00 -21.01 2.55
N GLY A 19 -11.09 -19.69 2.59
CA GLY A 19 -12.15 -18.97 3.30
C GLY A 19 -12.02 -18.91 4.81
N SER A 20 -10.87 -19.25 5.38
CA SER A 20 -10.71 -19.31 6.84
C SER A 20 -9.47 -18.59 7.34
N PHE A 21 -9.63 -17.90 8.48
CA PHE A 21 -8.49 -17.66 9.35
C PHE A 21 -8.13 -18.97 10.06
N VAL A 22 -6.87 -19.28 10.13
CA VAL A 22 -6.39 -20.34 10.99
C VAL A 22 -6.69 -19.95 12.43
N ASP A 23 -7.30 -20.84 13.21
CA ASP A 23 -7.55 -20.61 14.63
C ASP A 23 -6.20 -20.41 15.34
N GLY A 24 -6.12 -19.35 16.14
CA GLY A 24 -4.88 -19.00 16.81
C GLY A 24 -4.88 -17.59 17.37
N PRO A 25 -3.78 -17.18 18.01
CA PRO A 25 -3.64 -15.85 18.55
C PRO A 25 -3.71 -14.79 17.44
N PRO A 26 -4.14 -13.55 17.75
CA PRO A 26 -4.18 -12.46 16.78
C PRO A 26 -2.79 -12.08 16.26
N ILE A 27 -1.72 -12.44 16.98
CA ILE A 27 -0.33 -12.30 16.58
C ILE A 27 0.35 -13.65 16.73
N ASP A 28 0.64 -14.29 15.60
CA ASP A 28 1.45 -15.52 15.51
C ASP A 28 2.88 -15.11 15.13
N VAL A 29 3.78 -15.06 16.10
CA VAL A 29 5.15 -14.60 15.91
C VAL A 29 5.95 -15.53 14.97
N PRO A 30 5.88 -16.87 15.11
CA PRO A 30 6.50 -17.81 14.16
C PRO A 30 6.01 -17.59 12.71
N TYR A 31 4.70 -17.45 12.51
CA TYR A 31 4.12 -17.18 11.19
C TYR A 31 4.64 -15.86 10.61
N LEU A 32 4.57 -14.76 11.37
CA LEU A 32 5.04 -13.44 10.94
C LEU A 32 6.51 -13.49 10.50
N ALA A 33 7.38 -14.14 11.28
CA ALA A 33 8.79 -14.29 10.95
C ALA A 33 9.02 -15.14 9.69
N THR A 34 8.27 -16.23 9.53
CA THR A 34 8.33 -17.11 8.36
C THR A 34 7.87 -16.37 7.11
N PHE A 35 6.77 -15.64 7.21
CA PHE A 35 6.21 -14.87 6.08
C PHE A 35 7.11 -13.71 5.66
N ALA A 36 7.73 -13.01 6.63
CA ALA A 36 8.73 -11.97 6.32
C ALA A 36 9.94 -12.55 5.59
N ARG A 37 10.48 -13.70 6.05
CA ARG A 37 11.60 -14.38 5.39
C ARG A 37 11.24 -14.90 4.00
N ALA A 38 10.00 -15.37 3.81
CA ALA A 38 9.52 -15.80 2.50
C ALA A 38 9.55 -14.64 1.50
N HIS A 39 9.11 -13.44 1.88
CA HIS A 39 9.23 -12.24 1.03
C HIS A 39 10.70 -11.92 0.71
N GLU A 40 11.58 -11.95 1.71
CA GLU A 40 13.00 -11.69 1.49
C GLU A 40 13.63 -12.71 0.53
N ALA A 41 13.35 -13.99 0.72
CA ALA A 41 13.84 -15.07 -0.14
C ALA A 41 13.29 -14.99 -1.56
N ALA A 42 12.03 -14.60 -1.71
CA ALA A 42 11.35 -14.38 -3.00
C ALA A 42 11.81 -13.09 -3.73
N GLY A 43 12.76 -12.34 -3.18
CA GLY A 43 13.34 -11.18 -3.82
C GLY A 43 12.47 -9.92 -3.75
N PHE A 44 11.54 -9.85 -2.80
CA PHE A 44 10.82 -8.61 -2.51
C PHE A 44 11.75 -7.59 -1.85
N ASP A 45 11.55 -6.33 -2.18
CA ASP A 45 12.36 -5.23 -1.63
C ASP A 45 11.81 -4.71 -0.31
N ARG A 46 10.48 -4.75 -0.14
CA ARG A 46 9.78 -4.14 0.99
C ARG A 46 8.46 -4.85 1.28
N VAL A 47 7.97 -4.74 2.50
CA VAL A 47 6.61 -5.18 2.86
C VAL A 47 5.82 -4.07 3.52
N LEU A 48 4.55 -3.95 3.12
CA LEU A 48 3.57 -3.08 3.76
C LEU A 48 3.06 -3.74 5.04
N ILE A 49 3.01 -2.97 6.11
CA ILE A 49 2.34 -3.31 7.36
C ILE A 49 1.07 -2.50 7.42
N GLY A 50 -0.07 -3.19 7.32
CA GLY A 50 -1.37 -2.56 7.30
C GLY A 50 -1.74 -1.87 8.62
N TYR A 51 -2.72 -0.97 8.56
CA TYR A 51 -3.27 -0.27 9.70
C TYR A 51 -4.80 -0.31 9.68
N GLY A 52 -5.38 -0.50 10.84
CA GLY A 52 -6.80 -0.33 11.12
C GLY A 52 -6.98 -0.17 12.63
N SER A 53 -8.12 0.38 13.09
CA SER A 53 -8.39 0.62 14.52
C SER A 53 -8.46 -0.66 15.37
N SER A 54 -8.52 -1.82 14.74
CA SER A 54 -8.50 -3.13 15.39
C SER A 54 -7.23 -3.94 15.09
N SER A 55 -6.27 -3.35 14.37
CA SER A 55 -5.03 -4.02 13.99
C SER A 55 -3.99 -3.98 15.12
N PRO A 56 -3.06 -4.94 15.19
CA PRO A 56 -1.86 -4.79 15.99
C PRO A 56 -1.08 -3.53 15.64
N ASP A 57 -0.30 -3.00 16.60
CA ASP A 57 0.53 -1.79 16.38
C ASP A 57 1.56 -2.01 15.28
N GLY A 58 1.52 -1.14 14.27
CA GLY A 58 2.35 -1.27 13.07
C GLY A 58 3.85 -1.10 13.32
N PHE A 59 4.26 -0.30 14.30
CA PHE A 59 5.68 -0.13 14.65
C PHE A 59 6.24 -1.37 15.35
N ALA A 60 5.45 -1.99 16.24
CA ALA A 60 5.85 -3.23 16.91
C ALA A 60 5.96 -4.39 15.90
N VAL A 61 4.99 -4.49 14.96
CA VAL A 61 5.06 -5.48 13.87
C VAL A 61 6.27 -5.22 12.97
N ALA A 62 6.55 -3.95 12.62
CA ALA A 62 7.71 -3.58 11.81
C ALA A 62 9.02 -3.98 12.48
N ALA A 63 9.17 -3.72 13.78
CA ALA A 63 10.36 -4.15 14.54
C ALA A 63 10.55 -5.66 14.48
N SER A 64 9.48 -6.45 14.59
CA SER A 64 9.53 -7.92 14.48
C SER A 64 9.96 -8.39 13.09
N VAL A 65 9.40 -7.78 12.03
CA VAL A 65 9.78 -8.08 10.63
C VAL A 65 11.26 -7.76 10.38
N LEU A 66 11.70 -6.58 10.79
CA LEU A 66 13.08 -6.11 10.61
C LEU A 66 14.09 -6.98 11.37
N HIS A 67 13.70 -7.47 12.56
CA HIS A 67 14.52 -8.40 13.34
C HIS A 67 14.60 -9.80 12.70
N ALA A 68 13.54 -10.24 12.02
CA ALA A 68 13.46 -11.55 11.39
C ALA A 68 14.18 -11.65 10.04
N THR A 69 14.59 -10.51 9.45
CA THR A 69 15.13 -10.38 8.08
C THR A 69 16.40 -9.52 8.06
N GLU A 70 17.23 -9.67 7.03
CA GLU A 70 18.50 -8.95 6.90
C GLU A 70 18.41 -7.73 5.97
N ARG A 71 17.65 -7.84 4.87
CA ARG A 71 17.59 -6.83 3.79
C ARG A 71 16.20 -6.30 3.54
N LEU A 72 15.16 -7.08 3.87
CA LEU A 72 13.77 -6.70 3.63
C LEU A 72 13.44 -5.38 4.33
N ARG A 73 12.92 -4.44 3.56
CA ARG A 73 12.50 -3.13 4.06
C ARG A 73 11.03 -3.15 4.49
N VAL A 74 10.62 -2.20 5.31
CA VAL A 74 9.23 -2.08 5.77
C VAL A 74 8.62 -0.75 5.33
N LEU A 75 7.32 -0.77 5.02
CA LEU A 75 6.47 0.39 4.79
C LEU A 75 5.36 0.37 5.85
N ILE A 76 5.45 1.26 6.83
CA ILE A 76 4.53 1.29 7.96
C ILE A 76 3.33 2.16 7.60
N ALA A 77 2.14 1.58 7.48
CA ALA A 77 0.93 2.36 7.37
C ALA A 77 0.64 3.11 8.68
N HIS A 78 0.32 4.40 8.56
CA HIS A 78 0.10 5.27 9.71
C HIS A 78 -1.00 6.29 9.44
N ARG A 79 -1.90 6.47 10.41
CA ARG A 79 -2.92 7.52 10.37
C ARG A 79 -2.44 8.75 11.15
N PRO A 80 -2.23 9.91 10.48
CA PRO A 80 -1.96 11.18 11.16
C PRO A 80 -3.07 11.56 12.12
N GLY A 81 -2.69 12.09 13.30
CA GLY A 81 -3.63 12.62 14.30
C GLY A 81 -3.68 11.85 15.62
N PHE A 82 -3.23 10.58 15.65
CA PHE A 82 -3.26 9.78 16.89
C PHE A 82 -1.94 9.81 17.67
N VAL A 83 -0.84 10.14 16.98
CA VAL A 83 0.49 10.34 17.59
C VAL A 83 1.10 11.60 16.98
N ALA A 84 1.75 12.43 17.79
CA ALA A 84 2.38 13.66 17.31
C ALA A 84 3.46 13.36 16.24
N PRO A 85 3.58 14.18 15.18
CA PRO A 85 4.55 13.96 14.09
C PRO A 85 6.00 13.91 14.56
N THR A 86 6.38 14.69 15.56
CA THR A 86 7.72 14.67 16.18
C THR A 86 8.02 13.34 16.87
N VAL A 87 7.00 12.72 17.50
CA VAL A 87 7.14 11.40 18.15
C VAL A 87 7.26 10.31 17.08
N VAL A 88 6.45 10.38 16.03
CA VAL A 88 6.51 9.43 14.91
C VAL A 88 7.86 9.53 14.20
N ALA A 89 8.40 10.74 13.98
CA ALA A 89 9.73 10.94 13.40
C ALA A 89 10.81 10.21 14.19
N ARG A 90 10.84 10.38 15.52
CA ARG A 90 11.81 9.67 16.37
C ARG A 90 11.64 8.15 16.34
N LYS A 91 10.40 7.65 16.34
CA LYS A 91 10.13 6.20 16.22
C LYS A 91 10.69 5.64 14.91
N LEU A 92 10.42 6.30 13.78
CA LEU A 92 10.90 5.91 12.46
C LEU A 92 12.43 5.93 12.38
N ALA A 93 13.05 7.06 12.75
CA ALA A 93 14.49 7.22 12.68
C ALA A 93 15.23 6.24 13.62
N THR A 94 14.69 5.99 14.82
CA THR A 94 15.25 5.00 15.75
C THR A 94 15.18 3.60 15.16
N LEU A 95 14.02 3.22 14.62
CA LEU A 95 13.84 1.90 14.02
C LEU A 95 14.76 1.68 12.81
N ASP A 96 14.90 2.72 11.97
CA ASP A 96 15.77 2.69 10.81
C ASP A 96 17.26 2.54 11.21
N GLN A 97 17.73 3.31 12.17
CA GLN A 97 19.11 3.22 12.64
C GLN A 97 19.44 1.91 13.35
N LEU A 98 18.51 1.33 14.11
CA LEU A 98 18.67 0.02 14.74
C LEU A 98 18.89 -1.11 13.72
N THR A 99 18.53 -0.88 12.46
CA THR A 99 18.65 -1.86 11.36
C THR A 99 19.71 -1.48 10.33
N GLY A 100 20.59 -0.53 10.66
CA GLY A 100 21.69 -0.11 9.78
C GLY A 100 21.34 1.00 8.78
N GLY A 101 20.11 1.50 8.80
CA GLY A 101 19.62 2.59 7.95
C GLY A 101 19.04 2.15 6.60
N GLY A 102 18.11 2.94 6.07
CA GLY A 102 17.51 2.75 4.73
C GLY A 102 16.45 1.64 4.63
N ARG A 103 16.02 1.04 5.77
CA ARG A 103 15.06 -0.06 5.76
C ARG A 103 13.62 0.36 6.11
N VAL A 104 13.38 1.57 6.56
CA VAL A 104 12.08 2.03 7.02
C VAL A 104 11.49 3.09 6.10
N ALA A 105 10.20 2.98 5.82
CA ALA A 105 9.39 4.00 5.15
C ALA A 105 8.03 4.10 5.83
N ILE A 106 7.30 5.18 5.59
CA ILE A 106 5.97 5.41 6.17
C ILE A 106 4.94 5.68 5.07
N HIS A 107 3.77 5.05 5.17
CA HIS A 107 2.61 5.29 4.31
C HIS A 107 1.52 6.01 5.10
N HIS A 108 1.25 7.26 4.73
CA HIS A 108 0.22 8.05 5.36
C HIS A 108 -1.16 7.69 4.81
N ILE A 109 -2.04 7.24 5.70
CA ILE A 109 -3.43 6.91 5.41
C ILE A 109 -4.32 7.95 6.06
N THR A 110 -4.96 8.82 5.25
CA THR A 110 -5.88 9.84 5.79
C THR A 110 -7.17 9.24 6.34
N GLY A 111 -7.55 8.05 5.84
CA GLY A 111 -8.71 7.28 6.29
C GLY A 111 -9.99 7.61 5.53
N GLY A 112 -10.57 6.59 4.90
CA GLY A 112 -11.82 6.65 4.13
C GLY A 112 -13.03 6.04 4.86
N ASP A 113 -12.83 5.41 6.02
CA ASP A 113 -13.89 4.82 6.85
C ASP A 113 -14.05 5.65 8.13
N GLU A 114 -15.16 6.35 8.25
CA GLU A 114 -15.44 7.21 9.41
C GLU A 114 -15.63 6.42 10.71
N ALA A 115 -16.21 5.23 10.64
CA ALA A 115 -16.40 4.40 11.84
C ALA A 115 -15.05 3.94 12.38
N ASP A 116 -14.12 3.59 11.51
CA ASP A 116 -12.76 3.23 11.88
C ASP A 116 -11.98 4.41 12.49
N GLN A 117 -12.18 5.63 11.96
CA GLN A 117 -11.60 6.85 12.53
C GLN A 117 -12.13 7.14 13.94
N ARG A 118 -13.45 7.06 14.12
CA ARG A 118 -14.10 7.34 15.39
C ARG A 118 -13.74 6.36 16.50
N ARG A 119 -13.40 5.10 16.16
CA ARG A 119 -12.93 4.12 17.14
C ARG A 119 -11.65 4.54 17.84
N ASP A 120 -10.78 5.26 17.14
CA ASP A 120 -9.54 5.82 17.71
C ASP A 120 -9.67 7.30 18.12
N GLY A 121 -10.90 7.85 18.14
CA GLY A 121 -11.18 9.18 18.65
C GLY A 121 -11.02 10.31 17.62
N ASP A 122 -10.98 10.02 16.33
CA ASP A 122 -10.92 11.03 15.27
C ASP A 122 -12.34 11.39 14.77
N PHE A 123 -12.74 12.64 15.00
CA PHE A 123 -14.03 13.19 14.60
C PHE A 123 -13.91 14.30 13.56
N LEU A 124 -12.70 14.52 12.99
CA LEU A 124 -12.53 15.50 11.92
C LEU A 124 -13.29 15.06 10.67
N ASP A 125 -13.80 16.06 9.95
CA ASP A 125 -14.35 15.83 8.62
C ASP A 125 -13.27 15.41 7.61
N HIS A 126 -13.69 14.97 6.44
CA HIS A 126 -12.80 14.51 5.39
C HIS A 126 -11.76 15.58 5.01
N GLY A 127 -12.16 16.84 4.84
CA GLY A 127 -11.27 17.94 4.48
C GLY A 127 -10.25 18.25 5.58
N GLY A 128 -10.70 18.31 6.83
CA GLY A 128 -9.84 18.52 8.00
C GLY A 128 -8.77 17.43 8.15
N ARG A 129 -9.14 16.16 7.89
CA ARG A 129 -8.17 15.06 7.93
C ARG A 129 -7.06 15.23 6.88
N TYR A 130 -7.36 15.70 5.66
CA TYR A 130 -6.33 15.96 4.65
C TYR A 130 -5.43 17.14 5.01
N ARG A 131 -5.99 18.26 5.51
CA ARG A 131 -5.17 19.38 5.97
C ARG A 131 -4.24 18.95 7.11
N ARG A 132 -4.77 18.22 8.11
CA ARG A 132 -3.96 17.66 9.19
C ARG A 132 -2.87 16.72 8.67
N THR A 133 -3.15 15.89 7.68
CA THR A 133 -2.16 14.99 7.09
C THR A 133 -1.04 15.78 6.41
N GLY A 134 -1.33 16.83 5.67
CA GLY A 134 -0.32 17.68 5.04
C GLY A 134 0.59 18.35 6.09
N GLU A 135 -0.01 18.96 7.12
CA GLU A 135 0.75 19.55 8.24
C GLU A 135 1.60 18.49 8.97
N PHE A 136 1.03 17.33 9.23
CA PHE A 136 1.75 16.20 9.84
C PHE A 136 2.98 15.81 9.02
N MET A 137 2.85 15.60 7.70
CA MET A 137 3.94 15.21 6.83
C MET A 137 5.04 16.27 6.76
N SER A 138 4.67 17.55 6.75
CA SER A 138 5.59 18.67 6.79
C SER A 138 6.43 18.67 8.08
N VAL A 139 5.77 18.60 9.24
CA VAL A 139 6.46 18.57 10.55
C VAL A 139 7.31 17.30 10.71
N LEU A 140 6.77 16.15 10.28
CA LEU A 140 7.49 14.88 10.30
C LEU A 140 8.81 14.98 9.53
N ARG A 141 8.76 15.43 8.27
CA ARG A 141 9.95 15.59 7.43
C ARG A 141 10.96 16.56 8.08
N ARG A 142 10.47 17.70 8.56
CA ARG A 142 11.34 18.68 9.23
C ARG A 142 12.01 18.07 10.47
N THR A 143 11.29 17.30 11.28
CA THR A 143 11.86 16.64 12.48
C THR A 143 12.90 15.58 12.11
N LEU A 144 12.70 14.85 10.99
CA LEU A 144 13.63 13.82 10.50
C LEU A 144 14.95 14.42 9.98
N THR A 145 14.92 15.65 9.43
CA THR A 145 16.04 16.23 8.68
C THR A 145 16.73 17.41 9.36
N SER A 146 16.01 18.17 10.22
CA SER A 146 16.57 19.36 10.86
C SER A 146 17.74 19.02 11.79
N ALA A 147 18.82 19.78 11.65
CA ALA A 147 19.97 19.71 12.56
C ALA A 147 19.75 20.52 13.86
N GLU A 148 18.86 21.52 13.80
CA GLU A 148 18.60 22.47 14.88
C GLU A 148 17.15 22.35 15.37
N PRO A 149 16.89 22.67 16.65
CA PRO A 149 15.54 22.82 17.16
C PRO A 149 14.72 23.83 16.34
N PHE A 150 13.43 23.61 16.25
CA PHE A 150 12.53 24.52 15.55
C PHE A 150 11.18 24.65 16.24
N ASP A 151 10.56 25.80 16.05
CA ASP A 151 9.17 26.02 16.44
C ASP A 151 8.25 25.78 15.25
N HIS A 152 7.03 25.37 15.54
CA HIS A 152 5.95 25.22 14.58
C HIS A 152 4.63 25.66 15.21
N GLU A 153 3.87 26.48 14.50
CA GLU A 153 2.52 26.91 14.88
C GLU A 153 1.64 26.76 13.65
N GLY A 154 0.81 25.72 13.64
CA GLY A 154 -0.08 25.36 12.54
C GLY A 154 -1.54 25.24 12.98
N GLU A 155 -2.39 24.71 12.11
CA GLU A 155 -3.82 24.51 12.38
C GLU A 155 -4.05 23.38 13.39
N PHE A 156 -3.24 22.31 13.33
CA PHE A 156 -3.43 21.09 14.10
C PHE A 156 -2.31 20.82 15.11
N TYR A 157 -1.13 21.37 14.87
CA TYR A 157 0.04 21.09 15.69
C TYR A 157 0.75 22.39 16.09
N ARG A 158 1.21 22.40 17.34
CA ARG A 158 2.07 23.45 17.88
C ARG A 158 3.24 22.82 18.63
N PHE A 159 4.46 23.22 18.29
CA PHE A 159 5.68 22.76 18.92
C PHE A 159 6.62 23.93 19.22
N GLU A 160 7.27 23.87 20.36
CA GLU A 160 8.32 24.81 20.78
C GLU A 160 9.62 24.00 20.93
N GLY A 161 10.68 24.39 20.22
CA GLY A 161 11.97 23.71 20.24
C GLY A 161 11.93 22.24 19.79
N ALA A 162 11.08 21.88 18.81
CA ALA A 162 10.99 20.51 18.31
C ALA A 162 12.34 20.05 17.74
N TYR A 163 12.83 18.90 18.22
CA TYR A 163 14.14 18.37 17.85
C TYR A 163 14.19 16.84 17.96
N SER A 164 15.04 16.23 17.16
CA SER A 164 15.42 14.83 17.30
C SER A 164 16.94 14.68 17.15
N SER A 165 17.59 14.04 18.11
CA SER A 165 19.01 13.65 18.01
C SER A 165 19.22 12.51 17.01
N VAL A 166 18.16 11.75 16.71
CA VAL A 166 18.16 10.66 15.74
C VAL A 166 17.49 11.15 14.47
N ARG A 167 18.22 11.16 13.37
CA ARG A 167 17.75 11.60 12.04
C ARG A 167 17.87 10.47 11.04
N ALA A 168 16.99 10.46 10.05
CA ALA A 168 17.00 9.50 8.96
C ALA A 168 16.30 10.09 7.73
N ASP A 169 16.72 9.63 6.56
CA ASP A 169 15.99 9.89 5.31
C ASP A 169 14.91 8.81 5.13
N ILE A 170 13.69 9.13 5.53
CA ILE A 170 12.54 8.22 5.53
C ILE A 170 11.64 8.56 4.35
N PRO A 171 11.49 7.67 3.36
CA PRO A 171 10.54 7.88 2.27
C PRO A 171 9.09 7.98 2.76
N LEU A 172 8.39 9.01 2.29
CA LEU A 172 7.00 9.27 2.63
C LEU A 172 6.10 8.80 1.48
N TYR A 173 5.31 7.78 1.74
CA TYR A 173 4.30 7.27 0.81
C TYR A 173 2.94 7.86 1.16
N PHE A 174 2.14 8.13 0.13
CA PHE A 174 0.79 8.64 0.29
C PHE A 174 -0.10 8.17 -0.86
N GLY A 175 -1.40 8.01 -0.63
CA GLY A 175 -2.34 7.59 -1.66
C GLY A 175 -3.73 8.17 -1.44
N GLY A 176 -4.50 8.23 -2.52
CA GLY A 176 -5.88 8.67 -2.52
C GLY A 176 -6.34 9.13 -3.90
N ALA A 177 -7.65 9.30 -4.08
CA ALA A 177 -8.23 9.63 -5.37
C ALA A 177 -8.96 10.99 -5.41
N SER A 178 -9.22 11.59 -4.26
CA SER A 178 -9.90 12.89 -4.16
C SER A 178 -8.99 14.05 -4.58
N PRO A 179 -9.54 15.20 -4.97
CA PRO A 179 -8.72 16.40 -5.23
C PRO A 179 -7.82 16.80 -4.06
N ALA A 180 -8.32 16.71 -2.82
CA ALA A 180 -7.54 16.98 -1.62
C ALA A 180 -6.39 15.97 -1.45
N ALA A 181 -6.61 14.69 -1.79
CA ALA A 181 -5.55 13.69 -1.77
C ALA A 181 -4.45 13.99 -2.79
N VAL A 182 -4.82 14.39 -4.01
CA VAL A 182 -3.86 14.77 -5.06
C VAL A 182 -3.00 15.93 -4.59
N GLN A 183 -3.62 16.99 -4.06
CA GLN A 183 -2.90 18.15 -3.55
C GLN A 183 -1.93 17.77 -2.41
N THR A 184 -2.43 17.12 -1.35
CA THR A 184 -1.61 16.73 -0.20
C THR A 184 -0.46 15.80 -0.59
N GLY A 185 -0.73 14.79 -1.43
CA GLY A 185 0.30 13.85 -1.86
C GLY A 185 1.35 14.49 -2.77
N ALA A 186 0.94 15.32 -3.71
CA ALA A 186 1.85 16.02 -4.62
C ALA A 186 2.78 16.99 -3.89
N GLU A 187 2.29 17.63 -2.82
CA GLU A 187 3.08 18.57 -2.01
C GLU A 187 4.07 17.87 -1.08
N HIS A 188 3.73 16.70 -0.51
CA HIS A 188 4.48 16.15 0.61
C HIS A 188 5.07 14.76 0.39
N ALA A 189 4.52 13.93 -0.52
CA ALA A 189 4.96 12.55 -0.69
C ALA A 189 6.16 12.41 -1.64
N ASP A 190 6.94 11.36 -1.45
CA ASP A 190 7.99 10.93 -2.38
C ASP A 190 7.45 9.86 -3.35
N VAL A 191 6.51 9.04 -2.87
CA VAL A 191 5.85 7.99 -3.65
C VAL A 191 4.33 8.13 -3.53
N TYR A 192 3.64 8.25 -4.67
CA TYR A 192 2.18 8.26 -4.73
C TYR A 192 1.65 6.86 -5.01
N MET A 193 0.85 6.32 -4.09
CA MET A 193 0.30 4.97 -4.20
C MET A 193 -1.04 4.98 -4.92
N LEU A 194 -1.12 4.20 -5.99
CA LEU A 194 -2.30 4.01 -6.82
C LEU A 194 -2.92 2.64 -6.56
N TRP A 195 -4.22 2.55 -6.69
CA TRP A 195 -4.88 1.26 -6.81
C TRP A 195 -4.85 0.76 -8.25
N GLY A 196 -5.01 -0.55 -8.46
CA GLY A 196 -5.08 -1.17 -9.77
C GLY A 196 -6.36 -0.75 -10.49
N GLU A 197 -6.32 0.40 -11.15
CA GLU A 197 -7.34 0.89 -12.10
C GLU A 197 -6.89 0.54 -13.52
N PRO A 198 -7.79 0.60 -14.54
CA PRO A 198 -7.39 0.38 -15.93
C PRO A 198 -6.27 1.36 -16.38
N LEU A 199 -5.54 0.98 -17.41
CA LEU A 199 -4.36 1.72 -17.89
C LEU A 199 -4.66 3.18 -18.22
N ALA A 200 -5.79 3.45 -18.87
CA ALA A 200 -6.18 4.82 -19.26
C ALA A 200 -6.40 5.72 -18.04
N GLU A 201 -7.14 5.23 -17.04
CA GLU A 201 -7.45 5.92 -15.80
C GLU A 201 -6.20 6.10 -14.93
N THR A 202 -5.32 5.09 -14.93
CA THR A 202 -4.02 5.18 -14.24
C THR A 202 -3.13 6.23 -14.88
N ALA A 203 -3.05 6.28 -16.23
CA ALA A 203 -2.29 7.30 -16.95
C ALA A 203 -2.79 8.72 -16.65
N GLU A 204 -4.13 8.92 -16.63
CA GLU A 204 -4.73 10.21 -16.28
C GLU A 204 -4.35 10.62 -14.84
N ARG A 205 -4.44 9.67 -13.90
CA ARG A 205 -4.10 9.91 -12.50
C ARG A 205 -2.63 10.31 -12.33
N ILE A 206 -1.73 9.57 -12.95
CA ILE A 206 -0.28 9.87 -12.94
C ILE A 206 -0.04 11.27 -13.48
N ARG A 207 -0.63 11.61 -14.64
CA ARG A 207 -0.49 12.95 -15.23
C ARG A 207 -0.98 14.04 -14.28
N ARG A 208 -2.16 13.87 -13.68
CA ARG A 208 -2.74 14.84 -12.74
C ARG A 208 -1.87 15.06 -11.50
N VAL A 209 -1.37 13.97 -10.90
CA VAL A 209 -0.50 14.07 -9.72
C VAL A 209 0.84 14.72 -10.07
N ARG A 210 1.44 14.38 -11.22
CA ARG A 210 2.68 15.02 -11.70
C ARG A 210 2.50 16.51 -11.95
N GLN A 211 1.41 16.92 -12.60
CA GLN A 211 1.11 18.34 -12.84
C GLN A 211 0.99 19.12 -11.53
N GLU A 212 0.39 18.53 -10.51
CA GLU A 212 0.30 19.15 -9.19
C GLU A 212 1.65 19.20 -8.49
N ALA A 213 2.45 18.12 -8.54
CA ALA A 213 3.78 18.08 -7.94
C ALA A 213 4.74 19.13 -8.52
N VAL A 214 4.68 19.36 -9.84
CA VAL A 214 5.45 20.44 -10.51
C VAL A 214 5.13 21.83 -9.94
N ARG A 215 3.87 22.11 -9.56
CA ARG A 215 3.50 23.38 -8.92
C ARG A 215 4.18 23.61 -7.58
N HIS A 216 4.56 22.51 -6.92
CA HIS A 216 5.31 22.53 -5.66
C HIS A 216 6.84 22.35 -5.87
N GLY A 217 7.32 22.37 -7.12
CA GLY A 217 8.73 22.17 -7.46
C GLY A 217 9.25 20.76 -7.12
N ARG A 218 8.37 19.73 -7.17
CA ARG A 218 8.69 18.38 -6.76
C ARG A 218 8.58 17.39 -7.91
N GLU A 219 9.42 16.38 -7.86
CA GLU A 219 9.25 15.12 -8.58
C GLU A 219 8.63 14.08 -7.65
N ILE A 220 7.81 13.20 -8.21
CA ILE A 220 7.13 12.16 -7.47
C ILE A 220 7.12 10.85 -8.27
N THR A 221 7.37 9.74 -7.58
CA THR A 221 7.30 8.40 -8.17
C THR A 221 5.95 7.74 -7.85
N PHE A 222 5.66 6.63 -8.53
CA PHE A 222 4.34 5.99 -8.41
C PHE A 222 4.45 4.52 -8.04
N SER A 223 3.59 4.12 -7.12
CA SER A 223 3.35 2.72 -6.75
C SER A 223 1.97 2.29 -7.22
N LEU A 224 1.84 1.08 -7.76
CA LEU A 224 0.56 0.46 -8.11
C LEU A 224 0.31 -0.74 -7.21
N SER A 225 -0.90 -0.83 -6.64
CA SER A 225 -1.34 -1.96 -5.82
C SER A 225 -2.30 -2.85 -6.59
N THR A 226 -2.00 -4.15 -6.69
CA THR A 226 -2.85 -5.17 -7.32
C THR A 226 -2.62 -6.54 -6.71
N ARG A 227 -3.42 -7.54 -7.14
CA ARG A 227 -3.37 -8.91 -6.63
C ARG A 227 -3.16 -9.90 -7.78
N PRO A 228 -1.91 -10.29 -8.10
CA PRO A 228 -1.65 -11.27 -9.15
C PRO A 228 -2.28 -12.64 -8.83
N ILE A 229 -2.94 -13.24 -9.82
CA ILE A 229 -3.41 -14.62 -9.79
C ILE A 229 -2.64 -15.38 -10.87
N VAL A 230 -1.61 -16.10 -10.47
CA VAL A 230 -0.70 -16.79 -11.38
C VAL A 230 -0.96 -18.30 -11.34
N ALA A 231 -0.95 -18.93 -12.53
CA ALA A 231 -0.96 -20.38 -12.70
C ALA A 231 -0.12 -20.80 -13.92
N ALA A 232 0.09 -22.10 -14.10
CA ALA A 232 0.92 -22.62 -15.19
C ALA A 232 0.33 -22.34 -16.57
N THR A 233 -1.01 -22.31 -16.67
CA THR A 233 -1.74 -21.95 -17.89
C THR A 233 -2.76 -20.85 -17.63
N GLU A 234 -3.15 -20.14 -18.67
CA GLU A 234 -4.17 -19.09 -18.58
C GLU A 234 -5.53 -19.66 -18.10
N ALA A 235 -5.91 -20.83 -18.56
CA ALA A 235 -7.14 -21.49 -18.15
C ALA A 235 -7.14 -21.81 -16.65
N GLU A 236 -6.05 -22.36 -16.12
CA GLU A 236 -5.90 -22.63 -14.69
C GLU A 236 -5.88 -21.36 -13.84
N ALA A 237 -5.32 -20.26 -14.35
CA ALA A 237 -5.33 -18.97 -13.67
C ALA A 237 -6.77 -18.44 -13.54
N TRP A 238 -7.57 -18.50 -14.60
CA TRP A 238 -8.98 -18.11 -14.55
C TRP A 238 -9.82 -19.05 -13.68
N GLU A 239 -9.57 -20.36 -13.72
CA GLU A 239 -10.22 -21.30 -12.79
C GLU A 239 -9.87 -20.98 -11.32
N ARG A 240 -8.62 -20.59 -11.05
CA ARG A 240 -8.23 -20.16 -9.72
C ARG A 240 -8.94 -18.86 -9.31
N ALA A 241 -9.07 -17.90 -10.21
CA ALA A 241 -9.80 -16.65 -9.99
C ALA A 241 -11.27 -16.93 -9.62
N GLU A 242 -11.93 -17.84 -10.32
CA GLU A 242 -13.30 -18.26 -10.04
C GLU A 242 -13.44 -18.98 -8.69
N ARG A 243 -12.49 -19.83 -8.31
CA ARG A 243 -12.47 -20.46 -6.97
C ARG A 243 -12.34 -19.40 -5.86
N ILE A 244 -11.47 -18.41 -6.03
CA ILE A 244 -11.30 -17.28 -5.10
C ILE A 244 -12.61 -16.47 -5.00
N ARG A 245 -13.26 -16.21 -6.14
CA ARG A 245 -14.56 -15.52 -6.17
C ARG A 245 -15.62 -16.28 -5.40
N ALA A 246 -15.73 -17.58 -5.63
CA ALA A 246 -16.72 -18.43 -4.95
C ALA A 246 -16.48 -18.50 -3.44
N ALA A 247 -15.23 -18.65 -3.01
CA ALA A 247 -14.84 -18.64 -1.59
C ALA A 247 -15.15 -17.29 -0.93
N THR A 248 -14.89 -16.18 -1.64
CA THR A 248 -15.21 -14.82 -1.16
C THR A 248 -16.72 -14.61 -1.03
N ALA A 249 -17.51 -15.04 -2.01
CA ALA A 249 -18.98 -14.98 -1.99
C ALA A 249 -19.54 -15.76 -0.79
N GLY A 250 -19.03 -16.94 -0.52
CA GLY A 250 -19.39 -17.73 0.65
C GLY A 250 -19.15 -17.02 1.99
N ARG A 251 -18.02 -16.32 2.11
CA ARG A 251 -17.70 -15.51 3.31
C ARG A 251 -18.60 -14.29 3.47
N VAL A 252 -18.88 -13.59 2.38
CA VAL A 252 -19.79 -12.43 2.39
C VAL A 252 -21.18 -12.87 2.87
N SER A 253 -21.70 -13.98 2.33
CA SER A 253 -23.01 -14.53 2.68
C SER A 253 -23.05 -15.07 4.11
N GLY A 254 -21.96 -15.67 4.60
CA GLY A 254 -21.85 -16.23 5.95
C GLY A 254 -21.60 -15.19 7.06
N GLY A 255 -21.49 -13.91 6.73
CA GLY A 255 -21.19 -12.84 7.69
C GLY A 255 -19.77 -12.87 8.26
N GLY A 256 -18.87 -13.67 7.64
CA GLY A 256 -17.51 -13.94 8.13
C GLY A 256 -16.47 -12.88 7.78
N LEU A 257 -16.77 -11.89 6.95
CA LEU A 257 -15.87 -10.77 6.72
C LEU A 257 -15.99 -9.76 7.87
N GLY A 258 -15.13 -9.88 8.87
CA GLY A 258 -15.04 -8.95 10.00
C GLY A 258 -14.77 -7.48 9.61
N TRP A 259 -14.52 -7.22 8.33
CA TRP A 259 -14.32 -5.91 7.71
C TRP A 259 -15.59 -5.30 7.11
N SER A 260 -16.68 -6.08 6.98
CA SER A 260 -17.89 -5.65 6.25
C SER A 260 -19.18 -5.74 7.07
N LYS A 261 -19.14 -5.74 8.39
CA LYS A 261 -20.36 -5.53 9.17
C LYS A 261 -20.80 -4.07 9.10
N GLY A 262 -21.55 -3.80 8.08
CA GLY A 262 -22.22 -2.56 7.77
C GLY A 262 -21.81 -2.12 6.35
N LYS A 263 -22.79 -1.74 5.56
CA LYS A 263 -22.59 -0.83 4.43
C LYS A 263 -22.12 0.50 5.04
N SER A 264 -20.86 0.56 5.48
CA SER A 264 -20.22 1.82 5.77
C SER A 264 -20.25 2.56 4.44
N GLU A 265 -20.93 3.69 4.40
CA GLU A 265 -20.83 4.61 3.29
C GLU A 265 -19.38 5.07 3.25
N SER A 266 -18.55 4.32 2.51
CA SER A 266 -17.17 4.70 2.32
C SER A 266 -17.16 6.04 1.60
N THR A 267 -16.61 7.06 2.23
CA THR A 267 -16.37 8.36 1.62
C THR A 267 -15.16 8.34 0.67
N SER A 268 -14.59 7.16 0.43
CA SER A 268 -13.41 6.98 -0.42
C SER A 268 -13.77 7.10 -1.90
N VAL A 269 -13.31 8.19 -2.51
CA VAL A 269 -13.42 8.41 -3.97
C VAL A 269 -12.77 7.27 -4.75
N GLY A 270 -11.64 6.74 -4.29
CA GLY A 270 -10.98 5.59 -4.93
C GLY A 270 -11.83 4.32 -4.91
N ALA A 271 -12.50 4.04 -3.78
CA ALA A 271 -13.38 2.89 -3.68
C ALA A 271 -14.62 3.01 -4.59
N ALA A 272 -15.23 4.18 -4.66
CA ALA A 272 -16.36 4.43 -5.56
C ALA A 272 -15.95 4.23 -7.04
N ARG A 273 -14.79 4.73 -7.43
CA ARG A 273 -14.27 4.53 -8.79
C ARG A 273 -14.06 3.06 -9.15
N LEU A 274 -13.45 2.28 -8.24
CA LEU A 274 -13.28 0.84 -8.49
C LEU A 274 -14.63 0.11 -8.65
N GLN A 275 -15.65 0.53 -7.91
CA GLN A 275 -17.00 -0.03 -8.05
C GLN A 275 -17.63 0.34 -9.39
N GLU A 276 -17.52 1.59 -9.82
CA GLU A 276 -18.01 2.06 -11.12
C GLU A 276 -17.33 1.29 -12.26
N GLN A 277 -16.00 1.18 -12.25
CA GLN A 277 -15.23 0.44 -13.23
C GLN A 277 -15.60 -1.06 -13.26
N GLY A 278 -15.72 -1.68 -12.08
CA GLY A 278 -16.12 -3.08 -11.97
C GLY A 278 -17.55 -3.36 -12.39
N ALA A 279 -18.46 -2.38 -12.22
CA ALA A 279 -19.84 -2.45 -12.71
C ALA A 279 -19.94 -2.27 -14.24
N GLU A 280 -19.07 -1.46 -14.82
CA GLU A 280 -18.99 -1.25 -16.26
C GLU A 280 -18.48 -2.51 -16.97
N ARG A 281 -17.41 -3.10 -16.45
CA ARG A 281 -16.81 -4.31 -17.02
C ARG A 281 -16.07 -5.11 -15.94
N GLU A 282 -16.19 -6.43 -15.95
CA GLU A 282 -15.52 -7.31 -15.00
C GLU A 282 -14.02 -7.47 -15.30
N VAL A 283 -13.61 -7.42 -16.56
CA VAL A 283 -12.22 -7.54 -17.01
C VAL A 283 -11.86 -6.34 -17.87
N HIS A 284 -10.84 -5.60 -17.49
CA HIS A 284 -10.24 -4.49 -18.24
C HIS A 284 -8.84 -4.86 -18.73
N ASP A 285 -8.36 -4.18 -19.78
CA ASP A 285 -6.98 -4.32 -20.28
C ASP A 285 -6.56 -5.79 -20.44
N GLU A 286 -7.46 -6.64 -20.92
CA GLU A 286 -7.32 -8.08 -21.12
C GLU A 286 -7.28 -8.92 -19.84
N ARG A 287 -6.69 -8.42 -18.71
CA ARG A 287 -6.34 -9.24 -17.54
C ARG A 287 -6.64 -8.60 -16.20
N LEU A 288 -6.96 -7.31 -16.13
CA LEU A 288 -7.33 -6.63 -14.89
C LEU A 288 -8.76 -7.01 -14.51
N TRP A 289 -8.89 -7.84 -13.49
CA TRP A 289 -10.15 -8.47 -13.08
C TRP A 289 -10.71 -7.87 -11.79
N TYR A 290 -12.01 -7.62 -11.80
CA TYR A 290 -12.77 -6.99 -10.71
C TYR A 290 -13.67 -7.96 -9.94
N GLY A 291 -13.64 -9.28 -10.22
CA GLY A 291 -14.57 -10.23 -9.65
C GLY A 291 -14.64 -10.26 -8.13
N VAL A 292 -13.50 -10.12 -7.42
CA VAL A 292 -13.49 -9.99 -5.96
C VAL A 292 -13.93 -8.59 -5.52
N THR A 293 -13.47 -7.54 -6.21
CA THR A 293 -13.84 -6.14 -5.93
C THR A 293 -15.35 -5.94 -5.96
N ASN A 294 -16.02 -6.52 -6.94
CA ASN A 294 -17.48 -6.45 -7.10
C ASN A 294 -18.24 -7.12 -5.95
N LEU A 295 -17.64 -8.13 -5.31
CA LEU A 295 -18.26 -8.84 -4.18
C LEU A 295 -18.09 -8.12 -2.84
N ILE A 296 -16.89 -7.60 -2.57
CA ILE A 296 -16.57 -7.02 -1.25
C ILE A 296 -16.91 -5.53 -1.16
N GLY A 297 -17.23 -4.89 -2.29
CA GLY A 297 -17.57 -3.48 -2.34
C GLY A 297 -16.40 -2.56 -1.97
N PRO A 298 -16.67 -1.38 -1.36
CA PRO A 298 -15.67 -0.35 -1.13
C PRO A 298 -14.63 -0.67 -0.04
N GLY A 299 -14.57 -1.92 0.41
CA GLY A 299 -13.72 -2.34 1.54
C GLY A 299 -12.21 -2.41 1.29
N GLY A 300 -11.74 -1.97 0.13
CA GLY A 300 -10.31 -1.91 -0.20
C GLY A 300 -9.99 -2.31 -1.63
N ASN A 301 -8.72 -2.17 -2.00
CA ASN A 301 -8.26 -2.59 -3.32
C ASN A 301 -8.16 -4.12 -3.40
N SER A 302 -8.91 -4.72 -4.31
CA SER A 302 -8.91 -6.16 -4.58
C SER A 302 -8.88 -6.48 -6.07
N THR A 303 -8.57 -5.52 -6.94
CA THR A 303 -8.37 -5.77 -8.37
C THR A 303 -7.20 -6.73 -8.57
N ALA A 304 -7.39 -7.70 -9.45
CA ALA A 304 -6.41 -8.75 -9.69
C ALA A 304 -5.93 -8.72 -11.15
N VAL A 305 -4.72 -9.20 -11.37
CA VAL A 305 -4.19 -9.45 -12.72
C VAL A 305 -4.06 -10.96 -12.89
N VAL A 306 -4.79 -11.53 -13.86
CA VAL A 306 -4.98 -12.99 -14.00
C VAL A 306 -4.25 -13.51 -15.24
N GLY A 307 -3.45 -14.57 -15.09
CA GLY A 307 -2.77 -15.22 -16.22
C GLY A 307 -1.58 -16.08 -15.81
N THR A 308 -0.78 -16.48 -16.81
CA THR A 308 0.55 -17.07 -16.53
C THR A 308 1.49 -15.98 -15.97
N ALA A 309 2.63 -16.37 -15.44
CA ALA A 309 3.61 -15.43 -14.92
C ALA A 309 4.05 -14.41 -15.98
N GLU A 310 4.27 -14.85 -17.23
CA GLU A 310 4.64 -13.98 -18.35
C GLU A 310 3.51 -12.99 -18.70
N GLN A 311 2.26 -13.46 -18.73
CA GLN A 311 1.11 -12.64 -19.04
C GLN A 311 0.85 -11.58 -17.96
N VAL A 312 1.02 -11.96 -16.69
CA VAL A 312 0.89 -11.06 -15.54
C VAL A 312 2.03 -10.04 -15.53
N ALA A 313 3.27 -10.50 -15.78
CA ALA A 313 4.42 -9.60 -15.88
C ALA A 313 4.23 -8.57 -17.00
N GLU A 314 3.82 -8.99 -18.19
CA GLU A 314 3.55 -8.09 -19.33
C GLU A 314 2.45 -7.07 -19.01
N ALA A 315 1.35 -7.50 -18.36
CA ALA A 315 0.28 -6.60 -17.95
C ALA A 315 0.77 -5.55 -16.93
N LEU A 316 1.57 -5.94 -15.95
CA LEU A 316 2.14 -5.02 -14.97
C LEU A 316 3.19 -4.08 -15.59
N LEU A 317 3.98 -4.57 -16.54
CA LEU A 317 4.96 -3.76 -17.25
C LEU A 317 4.32 -2.67 -18.13
N LYS A 318 3.06 -2.82 -18.59
CA LYS A 318 2.31 -1.73 -19.23
C LYS A 318 2.10 -0.54 -18.26
N TYR A 319 1.93 -0.79 -16.96
CA TYR A 319 1.90 0.29 -15.96
C TYR A 319 3.28 0.89 -15.72
N HIS A 320 4.35 0.09 -15.84
CA HIS A 320 5.71 0.63 -15.80
C HIS A 320 5.96 1.61 -16.94
N ASP A 321 5.45 1.33 -18.15
CA ASP A 321 5.52 2.24 -19.29
C ASP A 321 4.80 3.58 -19.05
N LEU A 322 3.81 3.61 -18.13
CA LEU A 322 3.16 4.85 -17.69
C LEU A 322 3.96 5.61 -16.61
N GLY A 323 5.01 4.99 -16.09
CA GLY A 323 5.89 5.56 -15.06
C GLY A 323 5.67 5.04 -13.64
N VAL A 324 5.00 3.89 -13.48
CA VAL A 324 4.97 3.16 -12.21
C VAL A 324 6.32 2.47 -12.00
N THR A 325 6.96 2.74 -10.87
CA THR A 325 8.27 2.15 -10.52
C THR A 325 8.20 1.20 -9.33
N THR A 326 7.06 1.13 -8.66
CA THR A 326 6.87 0.30 -7.47
C THR A 326 5.58 -0.52 -7.61
N PHE A 327 5.67 -1.83 -7.44
CA PHE A 327 4.51 -2.73 -7.49
C PHE A 327 4.24 -3.32 -6.12
N LEU A 328 3.12 -2.91 -5.50
CA LEU A 328 2.60 -3.55 -4.29
C LEU A 328 1.71 -4.72 -4.70
N ILE A 329 2.20 -5.94 -4.50
CA ILE A 329 1.47 -7.16 -4.83
C ILE A 329 1.13 -7.97 -3.58
N ARG A 330 -0.12 -8.44 -3.50
CA ARG A 330 -0.65 -9.18 -2.36
C ARG A 330 -1.39 -10.42 -2.82
N GLY A 331 -1.03 -11.59 -2.28
CA GLY A 331 -1.64 -12.88 -2.60
C GLY A 331 -3.02 -13.09 -1.99
N PHE A 332 -3.73 -14.10 -2.50
CA PHE A 332 -4.95 -14.66 -1.93
C PHE A 332 -4.63 -15.83 -0.99
N ASP A 333 -3.54 -16.53 -1.26
CA ASP A 333 -2.89 -17.49 -0.38
C ASP A 333 -1.49 -16.93 -0.04
N PRO A 334 -1.36 -16.11 1.03
CA PRO A 334 -0.26 -15.15 1.15
C PRO A 334 1.13 -15.75 1.05
N VAL A 335 1.42 -16.82 1.79
CA VAL A 335 2.77 -17.45 1.80
C VAL A 335 3.05 -18.15 0.48
N ASP A 336 2.09 -18.98 0.01
CA ASP A 336 2.25 -19.77 -1.21
C ASP A 336 2.40 -18.90 -2.45
N ASP A 337 1.61 -17.82 -2.53
CA ASP A 337 1.70 -16.85 -3.63
C ASP A 337 3.05 -16.15 -3.64
N VAL A 338 3.56 -15.72 -2.48
CA VAL A 338 4.88 -15.06 -2.39
C VAL A 338 6.00 -15.98 -2.85
N VAL A 339 5.99 -17.25 -2.42
CA VAL A 339 7.00 -18.22 -2.85
C VAL A 339 6.94 -18.42 -4.36
N ARG A 340 5.75 -18.69 -4.90
CA ARG A 340 5.56 -18.84 -6.35
C ARG A 340 6.01 -17.61 -7.13
N TRP A 341 5.66 -16.41 -6.69
CA TRP A 341 6.06 -15.19 -7.39
C TRP A 341 7.56 -14.95 -7.35
N GLY A 342 8.24 -15.36 -6.28
CA GLY A 342 9.70 -15.32 -6.21
C GLY A 342 10.37 -16.12 -7.32
N ASP A 343 9.82 -17.29 -7.63
CA ASP A 343 10.34 -18.17 -8.66
C ASP A 343 9.91 -17.77 -10.08
N GLU A 344 8.67 -17.32 -10.26
CA GLU A 344 8.05 -17.21 -11.58
C GLU A 344 7.86 -15.74 -12.02
N LEU A 345 7.36 -14.84 -11.17
CA LEU A 345 6.91 -13.50 -11.56
C LEU A 345 7.95 -12.39 -11.32
N VAL A 346 8.57 -12.38 -10.15
CA VAL A 346 9.52 -11.31 -9.76
C VAL A 346 10.70 -11.21 -10.72
N PRO A 347 11.34 -12.34 -11.15
CA PRO A 347 12.41 -12.28 -12.14
C PRO A 347 11.97 -11.70 -13.50
N LEU A 348 10.76 -12.05 -13.96
CA LEU A 348 10.20 -11.55 -15.21
C LEU A 348 9.92 -10.05 -15.17
N LEU A 349 9.37 -9.55 -14.06
CA LEU A 349 9.15 -8.13 -13.84
C LEU A 349 10.45 -7.34 -13.87
N ARG A 350 11.49 -7.81 -13.16
CA ARG A 350 12.79 -7.14 -13.13
C ARG A 350 13.45 -7.11 -14.50
N GLN A 351 13.53 -8.25 -15.17
CA GLN A 351 14.10 -8.34 -16.51
C GLN A 351 13.31 -7.51 -17.54
N GLY A 352 11.97 -7.53 -17.42
CA GLY A 352 11.10 -6.75 -18.29
C GLY A 352 11.30 -5.24 -18.12
N ALA A 353 11.41 -4.77 -16.88
CA ALA A 353 11.66 -3.37 -16.58
C ALA A 353 13.05 -2.88 -17.04
N GLU A 354 14.08 -3.72 -16.93
CA GLU A 354 15.44 -3.41 -17.43
C GLU A 354 15.47 -3.24 -18.96
N ARG A 355 14.61 -3.97 -19.68
CA ARG A 355 14.52 -3.89 -21.15
C ARG A 355 13.69 -2.71 -21.65
N ARG A 356 12.89 -2.10 -20.80
CA ARG A 356 12.01 -0.97 -21.13
C ARG A 356 12.66 0.33 -20.69
N GLU A 357 12.92 1.22 -21.62
CA GLU A 357 13.25 2.59 -21.25
C GLU A 357 12.03 3.24 -20.62
N PRO A 358 12.17 3.93 -19.48
CA PRO A 358 11.04 4.68 -18.92
C PRO A 358 10.57 5.67 -19.99
N ALA A 359 9.26 5.77 -20.19
CA ALA A 359 8.68 6.80 -21.04
C ALA A 359 9.27 8.14 -20.62
N GLY A 360 10.03 8.76 -21.49
CA GLY A 360 10.91 9.86 -21.17
C GLY A 360 10.15 10.90 -20.36
N VAL A 361 10.78 11.40 -19.32
CA VAL A 361 10.44 12.68 -18.72
C VAL A 361 10.70 13.70 -19.84
N GLY A 362 9.72 13.81 -20.73
CA GLY A 362 9.73 14.78 -21.81
C GLY A 362 9.68 16.17 -21.21
N ALA A 363 10.66 16.96 -21.59
CA ALA A 363 10.91 18.34 -21.25
C ALA A 363 9.68 19.24 -21.26
#